data_62d31cb33c04aa96c47b031cead60274
#
_entry.id   62d31cb33c04aa96c47b031cead60274
#
_cell.length_a   1.000
_cell.length_b   1.000
_cell.length_c   1.000
_cell.angle_alpha   90.00
_cell.angle_beta   90.00
_cell.angle_gamma   90.00
#
_symmetry.space_group_name_H-M   'P 1'
#
loop_
_entity.id
_entity.type
_entity.pdbx_description
1 polymer ?
#
loop_
_entity_poly.entity_id
_entity_poly.type
_entity_poly.pdbx_seq_one_letter_code
_entity_poly.pdbx_strand_id
1 'polypeptide(L)' 'MNEIQLTDHLTARISAEGTCGRYRARIYEDGDFRESLYAMSLKRLKRKCEKYAKRERKAIAYVATLKEES' A
#
# COMPACT_ATOMS: atom_id res chain seq x y z
N MET A 1 -4.26 -6.89 -15.19
CA MET A 1 -4.38 -6.33 -13.83
C MET A 1 -3.38 -7.04 -12.94
N ASN A 2 -2.50 -6.27 -12.30
CA ASN A 2 -1.46 -6.83 -11.44
C ASN A 2 -1.82 -6.63 -9.97
N GLU A 3 -1.61 -7.67 -9.19
CA GLU A 3 -1.85 -7.63 -7.75
C GLU A 3 -0.55 -7.97 -7.03
N ILE A 4 -0.22 -7.17 -6.02
CA ILE A 4 1.00 -7.33 -5.23
C ILE A 4 0.62 -7.53 -3.77
N GLN A 5 1.12 -8.61 -3.16
CA GLN A 5 0.96 -8.84 -1.73
C GLN A 5 2.03 -8.04 -1.00
N LEU A 6 1.61 -7.01 -0.24
CA LEU A 6 2.53 -6.13 0.49
C LEU A 6 2.88 -6.70 1.86
N THR A 7 1.86 -7.14 2.58
CA THR A 7 2.02 -7.81 3.87
C THR A 7 0.99 -8.93 3.94
N ASP A 8 0.93 -9.66 5.05
CA ASP A 8 -0.08 -10.71 5.25
C ASP A 8 -1.52 -10.17 5.15
N HIS A 9 -1.70 -8.88 5.42
CA HIS A 9 -3.01 -8.23 5.43
C HIS A 9 -3.22 -7.21 4.32
N LEU A 10 -2.14 -6.69 3.74
CA LEU A 10 -2.20 -5.63 2.73
C LEU A 10 -1.94 -6.14 1.33
N THR A 11 -2.82 -5.78 0.41
CA THR A 11 -2.71 -6.12 -1.00
C THR A 11 -2.88 -4.86 -1.83
N ALA A 12 -2.07 -4.71 -2.88
CA ALA A 12 -2.18 -3.61 -3.83
C ALA A 12 -2.64 -4.14 -5.19
N ARG A 13 -3.70 -3.57 -5.73
CA ARG A 13 -4.15 -3.86 -7.09
C ARG A 13 -3.73 -2.73 -8.01
N ILE A 14 -2.92 -3.05 -9.01
CA ILE A 14 -2.34 -2.06 -9.92
C ILE A 14 -3.07 -2.10 -11.25
N SER A 15 -3.50 -0.92 -11.71
CA SER A 15 -4.13 -0.75 -13.02
C SER A 15 -3.58 0.49 -13.71
N ALA A 16 -3.63 0.49 -15.05
CA ALA A 16 -3.29 1.66 -15.84
C ALA A 16 -4.50 2.59 -15.90
N GLU A 17 -4.29 3.88 -15.66
CA GLU A 17 -5.34 4.89 -15.71
C GLU A 17 -5.31 5.63 -17.03
N GLY A 18 -6.26 5.29 -17.91
CA GLY A 18 -6.56 6.06 -19.12
C GLY A 18 -5.39 6.31 -20.06
N THR A 19 -5.45 7.46 -20.76
CA THR A 19 -4.50 7.85 -21.77
C THR A 19 -3.30 8.62 -21.25
N CYS A 20 -3.28 8.95 -19.96
CA CYS A 20 -2.25 9.81 -19.36
C CYS A 20 -0.98 9.07 -18.90
N GLY A 21 -0.89 7.77 -19.14
CA GLY A 21 0.26 6.97 -18.71
C GLY A 21 0.42 6.85 -17.20
N ARG A 22 -0.61 7.21 -16.46
CA ARG A 22 -0.62 7.11 -15.00
C ARG A 22 -1.02 5.72 -14.57
N TYR A 23 -0.41 5.26 -13.48
CA TYR A 23 -0.77 3.99 -12.85
C TYR A 23 -1.40 4.25 -11.49
N ARG A 24 -2.36 3.39 -11.15
CA ARG A 24 -3.08 3.48 -9.89
C ARG A 24 -2.92 2.18 -9.12
N ALA A 25 -2.61 2.29 -7.83
CA ALA A 25 -2.61 1.16 -6.93
C ALA A 25 -3.70 1.35 -5.89
N ARG A 26 -4.63 0.42 -5.83
CA ARG A 26 -5.66 0.39 -4.79
C ARG A 26 -5.18 -0.52 -3.68
N ILE A 27 -5.07 0.04 -2.47
CA ILE A 27 -4.61 -0.69 -1.30
C ILE A 27 -5.81 -1.26 -0.57
N TYR A 28 -5.77 -2.56 -0.31
CA TYR A 28 -6.79 -3.26 0.46
C TYR A 28 -6.16 -3.90 1.69
N GLU A 29 -6.86 -3.82 2.81
CA GLU A 29 -6.46 -4.50 4.04
C GLU A 29 -7.55 -5.49 4.40
N ASP A 30 -7.20 -6.79 4.38
CA ASP A 30 -8.14 -7.90 4.61
C ASP A 30 -9.40 -7.80 3.75
N GLY A 31 -9.23 -7.36 2.50
CA GLY A 31 -10.33 -7.20 1.56
C GLY A 31 -11.03 -5.86 1.57
N ASP A 32 -10.74 -5.01 2.56
CA ASP A 32 -11.34 -3.68 2.67
C ASP A 32 -10.47 -2.62 2.02
N PHE A 33 -11.09 -1.78 1.20
CA PHE A 33 -10.40 -0.67 0.54
C PHE A 33 -9.90 0.35 1.56
N ARG A 34 -8.61 0.72 1.44
CA ARG A 34 -8.00 1.71 2.32
C ARG A 34 -7.64 2.99 1.61
N GLU A 35 -6.83 2.90 0.56
CA GLU A 35 -6.28 4.07 -0.11
C GLU A 35 -5.93 3.78 -1.55
N SER A 36 -5.90 4.83 -2.39
CA SER A 36 -5.39 4.75 -3.75
C SER A 36 -4.09 5.54 -3.85
N LEU A 37 -3.08 4.95 -4.47
CA LEU A 37 -1.81 5.59 -4.75
C LEU A 37 -1.64 5.74 -6.25
N TYR A 38 -1.00 6.82 -6.68
CA TYR A 38 -0.80 7.13 -8.10
C TYR A 38 0.66 7.39 -8.39
N ALA A 39 1.12 7.00 -9.56
CA ALA A 39 2.46 7.32 -10.04
C ALA A 39 2.49 7.25 -11.57
N MET A 40 3.49 7.91 -12.16
CA MET A 40 3.66 7.96 -13.62
C MET A 40 4.41 6.73 -14.15
N SER A 41 4.96 5.88 -13.28
CA SER A 41 5.61 4.64 -13.68
C SER A 41 5.34 3.53 -12.68
N LEU A 42 5.37 2.28 -13.14
CA LEU A 42 5.18 1.11 -12.29
C LEU A 42 6.24 1.04 -11.19
N LYS A 43 7.49 1.37 -11.53
CA LYS A 43 8.59 1.35 -10.58
C LYS A 43 8.35 2.30 -9.41
N ARG A 44 7.92 3.53 -9.70
CA ARG A 44 7.60 4.52 -8.68
C ARG A 44 6.39 4.10 -7.86
N LEU A 45 5.38 3.53 -8.51
CA LEU A 45 4.19 3.06 -7.84
C LEU A 45 4.50 1.95 -6.84
N LYS A 46 5.33 0.99 -7.24
CA LYS A 46 5.79 -0.07 -6.34
C LYS A 46 6.51 0.48 -5.12
N ARG A 47 7.36 1.48 -5.30
CA ARG A 47 8.04 2.15 -4.19
C ARG A 47 7.06 2.81 -3.24
N LYS A 48 6.04 3.46 -3.77
CA LYS A 48 4.98 4.08 -2.94
C LYS A 48 4.24 3.03 -2.12
N CYS A 49 3.92 1.89 -2.74
CA CYS A 49 3.26 0.79 -2.05
C CYS A 49 4.13 0.22 -0.93
N GLU A 50 5.42 0.05 -1.18
CA GLU A 50 6.37 -0.43 -0.18
C GLU A 50 6.49 0.54 1.00
N LYS A 51 6.54 1.84 0.72
CA LYS A 51 6.58 2.86 1.77
C LYS A 51 5.30 2.83 2.60
N TYR A 52 4.17 2.66 1.95
CA TYR A 52 2.89 2.55 2.64
C TYR A 52 2.89 1.37 3.61
N ALA A 53 3.32 0.21 3.14
CA ALA A 53 3.40 -0.99 3.96
C ALA A 53 4.35 -0.81 5.15
N LYS A 54 5.50 -0.16 4.94
CA LYS A 54 6.45 0.14 6.02
C LYS A 54 5.86 1.07 7.06
N ARG A 55 5.11 2.07 6.64
CA ARG A 55 4.45 3.00 7.57
C ARG A 55 3.44 2.27 8.44
N GLU A 56 2.64 1.39 7.84
CA GLU A 56 1.66 0.59 8.58
C GLU A 56 2.35 -0.29 9.62
N ARG A 57 3.45 -0.94 9.23
CA ARG A 57 4.22 -1.78 10.15
C ARG A 57 4.79 -0.96 11.32
N LYS A 58 5.34 0.22 11.04
CA LYS A 58 5.89 1.08 12.08
C LYS A 58 4.81 1.58 13.02
N ALA A 59 3.65 1.94 12.50
CA ALA A 59 2.54 2.39 13.31
C ALA A 59 2.05 1.29 14.25
N ILE A 60 1.90 0.07 13.73
CA ILE A 60 1.48 -1.08 14.53
C ILE A 60 2.52 -1.41 15.61
N ALA A 61 3.79 -1.41 15.25
CA ALA A 61 4.88 -1.68 16.19
C ALA A 61 4.94 -0.62 17.30
N TYR A 62 4.76 0.65 16.92
CA TYR A 62 4.76 1.77 17.87
C TYR A 62 3.61 1.65 18.88
N VAL A 63 2.40 1.35 18.39
CA VAL A 63 1.23 1.18 19.25
C VAL A 63 1.40 -0.01 20.18
N ALA A 64 1.94 -1.13 19.69
CA ALA A 64 2.22 -2.30 20.50
C ALA A 64 3.21 -1.99 21.62
N THR A 65 4.26 -1.22 21.32
CA THR A 65 5.24 -0.78 22.31
C THR A 65 4.61 0.09 23.40
N LEU A 66 3.75 1.03 23.00
CA LEU A 66 3.04 1.88 23.94
C LEU A 66 2.14 1.08 24.88
N LYS A 67 1.47 0.06 24.37
CA LYS A 67 0.61 -0.81 25.18
C LYS A 67 1.40 -1.60 26.20
N GLU A 68 2.61 -2.03 25.86
CA GLU A 68 3.49 -2.77 26.76
C GLU A 68 4.01 -1.88 27.89
N GLU A 69 4.22 -0.61 27.63
CA GLU A 69 4.71 0.35 28.62
C GLU A 69 3.64 0.85 29.57
N SER A 70 2.41 0.68 29.21
CA SER A 70 1.29 1.09 30.04
C SER A 70 0.73 -0.08 30.84
#